data_d47bbe284d3d2715bceb4dc86f056b30
#
_entry.id   d47bbe284d3d2715bceb4dc86f056b30
#
_cell.length_a   1.000
_cell.length_b   1.000
_cell.length_c   1.000
_cell.angle_alpha   90.00
_cell.angle_beta   90.00
_cell.angle_gamma   90.00
#
_symmetry.space_group_name_H-M   'P 1'
#
loop_
_entity.id
_entity.type
_entity.pdbx_description
1 polymer ?
#
loop_
_entity_poly.entity_id
_entity_poly.type
_entity_poly.pdbx_seq_one_letter_code
_entity_poly.pdbx_strand_id
1 'polypeptide(L)'
;MKSTERLIFHIDVNSAFLSWESARRVSQGLPDLREIPSCVGGDPKKRTGIVVAKSIPAKKYGIQTGEPVAMALRKCPNLVIVPSDFELYDKCSRAFKAICASFAPVMESFSIDEVFLDMTGTSLIYPDPVAAAHELKDKIHRELGFTVNVGISTNKLLAKMASDFQKPDRVHTLFPDEIQEKMWPLPIRNLLFLGKASEQKLLNQGIRTIGDLARERASNVQYWLGEKTGHQLWQYARGIDDSPVKAVPDEAKGFSVETTFNDDITSIEQVFPILLEQCDVLATRMRRKDKKCNCISVTFRTLDFRNRSHQTKLENATDLTDEIYINATRLFKEFWKGQPLRLIGVALTGLTDGTYEQMSLFEDTENKERRRKLDAAMDEIRMKFGNDKITRASIMNSNARIGRKAKAQMKNENTEEQ
;
A
#
# COMPACT_ATOMS: atom_id res chain seq x y z
N MET A 1 -18.35 37.34 6.00
CA MET A 1 -17.71 36.39 5.08
C MET A 1 -18.37 35.04 5.31
N LYS A 2 -19.14 34.51 4.35
CA LYS A 2 -19.64 33.14 4.44
C LYS A 2 -18.41 32.21 4.53
N SER A 3 -18.34 31.39 5.57
CA SER A 3 -17.38 30.29 5.66
C SER A 3 -17.45 29.55 4.34
N THR A 4 -16.36 29.51 3.58
CA THR A 4 -16.28 28.68 2.37
C THR A 4 -16.41 27.25 2.83
N GLU A 5 -17.56 26.62 2.54
CA GLU A 5 -17.74 25.18 2.83
C GLU A 5 -16.63 24.40 2.14
N ARG A 6 -16.04 23.45 2.87
CA ARG A 6 -15.03 22.55 2.30
C ARG A 6 -15.64 21.78 1.13
N LEU A 7 -14.86 21.61 0.08
CA LEU A 7 -15.23 20.83 -1.09
C LEU A 7 -14.10 19.86 -1.42
N ILE A 8 -14.33 18.59 -1.22
CA ILE A 8 -13.34 17.53 -1.37
C ILE A 8 -13.77 16.56 -2.47
N PHE A 9 -12.88 16.29 -3.41
CA PHE A 9 -13.03 15.21 -4.37
C PHE A 9 -12.17 14.02 -3.96
N HIS A 10 -12.68 12.81 -4.13
CA HIS A 10 -11.91 11.58 -4.11
C HIS A 10 -11.95 10.95 -5.49
N ILE A 11 -10.79 10.67 -6.07
CA ILE A 11 -10.65 10.07 -7.40
C ILE A 11 -10.00 8.71 -7.26
N ASP A 12 -10.61 7.68 -7.87
CA ASP A 12 -10.20 6.27 -7.79
C ASP A 12 -10.16 5.66 -9.19
N VAL A 13 -9.02 5.09 -9.57
CA VAL A 13 -8.85 4.46 -10.89
C VAL A 13 -9.54 3.09 -10.92
N ASN A 14 -10.46 2.91 -11.86
CA ASN A 14 -11.22 1.69 -11.98
C ASN A 14 -10.34 0.49 -12.34
N SER A 15 -10.24 -0.50 -11.43
CA SER A 15 -9.41 -1.71 -11.59
C SER A 15 -7.97 -1.39 -12.06
N ALA A 16 -7.32 -0.47 -11.40
CA ALA A 16 -6.09 0.24 -11.79
C ALA A 16 -5.08 -0.62 -12.57
N PHE A 17 -4.53 -1.66 -11.97
CA PHE A 17 -3.47 -2.46 -12.63
C PHE A 17 -3.93 -3.12 -13.92
N LEU A 18 -5.17 -3.61 -13.99
CA LEU A 18 -5.72 -4.17 -15.20
C LEU A 18 -5.97 -3.09 -16.25
N SER A 19 -6.50 -1.95 -15.84
CA SER A 19 -6.79 -0.82 -16.74
C SER A 19 -5.51 -0.24 -17.34
N TRP A 20 -4.44 -0.15 -16.56
CA TRP A 20 -3.13 0.31 -17.05
C TRP A 20 -2.49 -0.68 -18.04
N GLU A 21 -2.58 -1.99 -17.76
CA GLU A 21 -2.17 -3.01 -18.73
C GLU A 21 -3.01 -2.97 -20.01
N SER A 22 -4.32 -2.75 -19.88
CA SER A 22 -5.23 -2.65 -21.02
C SER A 22 -4.94 -1.43 -21.86
N ALA A 23 -4.75 -0.25 -21.26
CA ALA A 23 -4.41 0.98 -21.98
C ALA A 23 -3.12 0.82 -22.80
N ARG A 24 -2.06 0.23 -22.21
CA ARG A 24 -0.82 -0.10 -22.91
C ARG A 24 -1.07 -1.06 -24.08
N ARG A 25 -1.84 -2.12 -23.88
CA ARG A 25 -2.11 -3.12 -24.93
C ARG A 25 -2.90 -2.53 -26.08
N VAL A 26 -3.93 -1.75 -25.79
CA VAL A 26 -4.75 -1.05 -26.79
C VAL A 26 -3.89 -0.08 -27.61
N SER A 27 -2.98 0.66 -26.98
CA SER A 27 -2.04 1.55 -27.70
C SER A 27 -1.08 0.79 -28.64
N GLN A 28 -0.88 -0.51 -28.43
CA GLN A 28 -0.08 -1.41 -29.25
C GLN A 28 -0.92 -2.21 -30.27
N GLY A 29 -2.22 -1.92 -30.39
CA GLY A 29 -3.14 -2.66 -31.28
C GLY A 29 -3.51 -4.05 -30.79
N LEU A 30 -3.28 -4.38 -29.51
CA LEU A 30 -3.61 -5.66 -28.90
C LEU A 30 -5.02 -5.62 -28.27
N PRO A 31 -5.67 -6.80 -28.06
CA PRO A 31 -7.00 -6.86 -27.43
C PRO A 31 -7.06 -6.19 -26.05
N ASP A 32 -8.16 -5.53 -25.78
CA ASP A 32 -8.45 -4.91 -24.48
C ASP A 32 -8.78 -5.99 -23.44
N LEU A 33 -7.99 -6.05 -22.39
CA LEU A 33 -8.19 -7.01 -21.31
C LEU A 33 -9.46 -6.75 -20.48
N ARG A 34 -10.01 -5.53 -20.53
CA ARG A 34 -11.24 -5.15 -19.81
C ARG A 34 -12.49 -5.83 -20.37
N GLU A 35 -12.46 -6.18 -21.67
CA GLU A 35 -13.61 -6.74 -22.41
C GLU A 35 -13.68 -8.28 -22.34
N ILE A 36 -12.61 -8.94 -21.94
CA ILE A 36 -12.50 -10.39 -21.85
C ILE A 36 -12.25 -10.86 -20.41
N PRO A 37 -12.55 -12.14 -20.06
CA PRO A 37 -12.16 -12.71 -18.77
C PRO A 37 -10.63 -12.67 -18.61
N SER A 38 -10.14 -11.75 -17.79
CA SER A 38 -8.70 -11.51 -17.63
C SER A 38 -8.36 -11.09 -16.21
N CYS A 39 -7.11 -11.27 -15.83
CA CYS A 39 -6.57 -10.74 -14.59
C CYS A 39 -5.08 -10.38 -14.72
N VAL A 40 -4.65 -9.45 -13.88
CA VAL A 40 -3.24 -9.26 -13.54
C VAL A 40 -2.93 -10.18 -12.38
N GLY A 41 -1.90 -11.00 -12.52
CA GLY A 41 -1.57 -11.96 -11.47
C GLY A 41 -0.17 -12.54 -11.61
N GLY A 42 0.27 -13.23 -10.57
CA GLY A 42 1.54 -13.94 -10.57
C GLY A 42 1.47 -15.28 -11.33
N ASP A 43 2.63 -15.91 -11.46
CA ASP A 43 2.75 -17.22 -12.08
C ASP A 43 1.94 -18.28 -11.29
N PRO A 44 0.98 -18.99 -11.92
CA PRO A 44 0.15 -19.99 -11.24
C PRO A 44 0.95 -21.20 -10.70
N LYS A 45 2.16 -21.43 -11.22
CA LYS A 45 3.07 -22.49 -10.75
C LYS A 45 3.82 -22.10 -9.48
N LYS A 46 3.77 -20.84 -9.09
CA LYS A 46 4.43 -20.33 -7.88
C LYS A 46 3.43 -20.09 -6.75
N ARG A 47 3.84 -20.37 -5.52
CA ARG A 47 3.02 -20.12 -4.30
C ARG A 47 2.56 -18.66 -4.14
N THR A 48 3.26 -17.72 -4.76
CA THR A 48 3.00 -16.28 -4.70
C THR A 48 2.07 -15.79 -5.80
N GLY A 49 1.58 -16.68 -6.68
CA GLY A 49 0.67 -16.34 -7.77
C GLY A 49 -0.73 -16.03 -7.26
N ILE A 50 -1.01 -14.75 -6.97
CA ILE A 50 -2.35 -14.25 -6.60
C ILE A 50 -2.92 -13.35 -7.69
N VAL A 51 -4.26 -13.24 -7.75
CA VAL A 51 -4.97 -12.26 -8.57
C VAL A 51 -4.81 -10.88 -7.93
N VAL A 52 -4.14 -9.96 -8.62
CA VAL A 52 -3.91 -8.58 -8.15
C VAL A 52 -5.04 -7.66 -8.61
N ALA A 53 -5.47 -7.79 -9.86
CA ALA A 53 -6.63 -7.09 -10.42
C ALA A 53 -7.34 -7.99 -11.43
N LYS A 54 -8.62 -7.75 -11.69
CA LYS A 54 -9.43 -8.56 -12.58
C LYS A 54 -10.40 -7.71 -13.40
N SER A 55 -10.78 -8.22 -14.58
CA SER A 55 -11.80 -7.62 -15.42
C SER A 55 -13.23 -7.84 -14.87
N ILE A 56 -14.19 -7.02 -15.32
CA ILE A 56 -15.61 -7.21 -15.02
C ILE A 56 -16.10 -8.57 -15.57
N PRO A 57 -15.75 -9.00 -16.81
CA PRO A 57 -16.05 -10.35 -17.27
C PRO A 57 -15.49 -11.44 -16.33
N ALA A 58 -14.25 -11.31 -15.85
CA ALA A 58 -13.69 -12.29 -14.89
C ALA A 58 -14.43 -12.30 -13.54
N LYS A 59 -14.93 -11.14 -13.07
CA LYS A 59 -15.75 -11.05 -11.85
C LYS A 59 -17.02 -11.89 -11.94
N LYS A 60 -17.62 -12.04 -13.13
CA LYS A 60 -18.83 -12.86 -13.34
C LYS A 60 -18.61 -14.35 -13.05
N TYR A 61 -17.39 -14.86 -13.16
CA TYR A 61 -16.98 -16.21 -12.76
C TYR A 61 -16.70 -16.36 -11.27
N GLY A 62 -16.95 -15.32 -10.46
CA GLY A 62 -16.68 -15.32 -9.01
C GLY A 62 -15.19 -15.23 -8.66
N ILE A 63 -14.35 -14.78 -9.59
CA ILE A 63 -12.93 -14.53 -9.33
C ILE A 63 -12.79 -13.33 -8.39
N GLN A 64 -11.91 -13.45 -7.37
CA GLN A 64 -11.70 -12.43 -6.35
C GLN A 64 -10.24 -11.94 -6.35
N THR A 65 -10.05 -10.65 -6.08
CA THR A 65 -8.71 -10.10 -5.81
C THR A 65 -8.14 -10.72 -4.55
N GLY A 66 -6.87 -11.10 -4.58
CA GLY A 66 -6.18 -11.77 -3.48
C GLY A 66 -6.30 -13.30 -3.49
N GLU A 67 -7.16 -13.90 -4.33
CA GLU A 67 -7.21 -15.36 -4.42
C GLU A 67 -6.03 -15.92 -5.24
N PRO A 68 -5.62 -17.19 -4.99
CA PRO A 68 -4.61 -17.86 -5.81
C PRO A 68 -5.04 -17.94 -7.28
N VAL A 69 -4.13 -17.62 -8.20
CA VAL A 69 -4.38 -17.69 -9.65
C VAL A 69 -4.81 -19.11 -10.08
N ALA A 70 -4.27 -20.15 -9.43
CA ALA A 70 -4.68 -21.54 -9.68
C ALA A 70 -6.18 -21.79 -9.35
N MET A 71 -6.74 -21.10 -8.34
CA MET A 71 -8.16 -21.16 -8.03
C MET A 71 -9.00 -20.39 -9.04
N ALA A 72 -8.50 -19.23 -9.49
CA ALA A 72 -9.15 -18.43 -10.53
C ALA A 72 -9.26 -19.22 -11.85
N LEU A 73 -8.22 -19.95 -12.25
CA LEU A 73 -8.21 -20.83 -13.43
C LEU A 73 -9.22 -21.98 -13.33
N ARG A 74 -9.46 -22.53 -12.13
CA ARG A 74 -10.51 -23.55 -11.93
C ARG A 74 -11.91 -22.98 -12.17
N LYS A 75 -12.14 -21.71 -11.83
CA LYS A 75 -13.43 -21.01 -12.07
C LYS A 75 -13.59 -20.58 -13.53
N CYS A 76 -12.51 -20.20 -14.17
CA CYS A 76 -12.48 -19.76 -15.57
C CYS A 76 -11.24 -20.32 -16.26
N PRO A 77 -11.33 -21.51 -16.92
CA PRO A 77 -10.19 -22.14 -17.59
C PRO A 77 -9.55 -21.30 -18.70
N ASN A 78 -10.34 -20.44 -19.35
CA ASN A 78 -9.88 -19.55 -20.42
C ASN A 78 -9.49 -18.16 -19.91
N LEU A 79 -9.20 -18.01 -18.63
CA LEU A 79 -8.78 -16.74 -18.03
C LEU A 79 -7.43 -16.29 -18.61
N VAL A 80 -7.41 -15.10 -19.20
CA VAL A 80 -6.18 -14.48 -19.68
C VAL A 80 -5.44 -13.87 -18.48
N ILE A 81 -4.22 -14.34 -18.23
CA ILE A 81 -3.38 -13.87 -17.12
C ILE A 81 -2.22 -13.07 -17.68
N VAL A 82 -2.04 -11.85 -17.15
CA VAL A 82 -0.87 -11.02 -17.47
C VAL A 82 -0.04 -10.79 -16.19
N PRO A 83 1.30 -10.83 -16.30
CA PRO A 83 2.16 -10.56 -15.15
C PRO A 83 2.09 -9.09 -14.73
N SER A 84 2.32 -8.82 -13.44
CA SER A 84 2.39 -7.45 -12.93
C SER A 84 3.63 -6.72 -13.45
N ASP A 85 3.44 -5.49 -13.94
CA ASP A 85 4.49 -4.57 -14.36
C ASP A 85 4.43 -3.29 -13.50
N PHE A 86 5.16 -3.30 -12.38
CA PHE A 86 5.12 -2.19 -11.43
C PHE A 86 5.78 -0.90 -11.96
N GLU A 87 6.68 -0.99 -12.95
CA GLU A 87 7.26 0.19 -13.59
C GLU A 87 6.22 0.92 -14.46
N LEU A 88 5.41 0.15 -15.20
CA LEU A 88 4.25 0.72 -15.92
C LEU A 88 3.27 1.35 -14.95
N TYR A 89 2.96 0.67 -13.83
CA TYR A 89 1.96 1.16 -12.88
C TYR A 89 2.38 2.46 -12.20
N ASP A 90 3.65 2.60 -11.89
CA ASP A 90 4.19 3.85 -11.37
C ASP A 90 4.11 4.99 -12.40
N LYS A 91 4.47 4.74 -13.66
CA LYS A 91 4.32 5.73 -14.75
C LYS A 91 2.87 6.17 -14.92
N CYS A 92 1.93 5.22 -14.94
CA CYS A 92 0.50 5.54 -15.06
C CYS A 92 -0.02 6.31 -13.84
N SER A 93 0.41 5.92 -12.63
CA SER A 93 0.06 6.62 -11.39
C SER A 93 0.54 8.07 -11.40
N ARG A 94 1.79 8.31 -11.81
CA ARG A 94 2.33 9.67 -11.92
C ARG A 94 1.59 10.52 -12.94
N ALA A 95 1.31 9.97 -14.12
CA ALA A 95 0.54 10.68 -15.17
C ALA A 95 -0.88 11.02 -14.67
N PHE A 96 -1.57 10.08 -14.04
CA PHE A 96 -2.87 10.27 -13.41
C PHE A 96 -2.84 11.39 -12.37
N LYS A 97 -1.88 11.34 -11.43
CA LYS A 97 -1.72 12.33 -10.36
C LYS A 97 -1.38 13.72 -10.92
N ALA A 98 -0.58 13.80 -11.98
CA ALA A 98 -0.27 15.08 -12.64
C ALA A 98 -1.53 15.76 -13.20
N ILE A 99 -2.43 14.99 -13.84
CA ILE A 99 -3.72 15.52 -14.30
C ILE A 99 -4.56 15.99 -13.10
N CYS A 100 -4.69 15.18 -12.06
CA CYS A 100 -5.46 15.54 -10.86
C CYS A 100 -4.92 16.81 -10.19
N ALA A 101 -3.61 16.95 -10.06
CA ALA A 101 -2.97 18.13 -9.48
C ALA A 101 -3.22 19.43 -10.27
N SER A 102 -3.55 19.34 -11.57
CA SER A 102 -3.89 20.53 -12.38
C SER A 102 -5.29 21.10 -12.08
N PHE A 103 -6.14 20.38 -11.35
CA PHE A 103 -7.50 20.81 -11.03
C PHE A 103 -7.64 21.45 -9.65
N ALA A 104 -6.76 21.15 -8.71
CA ALA A 104 -6.91 21.59 -7.33
C ALA A 104 -5.64 22.22 -6.77
N PRO A 105 -5.75 23.21 -5.88
CA PRO A 105 -4.59 23.80 -5.20
C PRO A 105 -3.87 22.84 -4.27
N VAL A 106 -4.59 21.84 -3.71
CA VAL A 106 -4.02 20.84 -2.81
C VAL A 106 -4.48 19.45 -3.22
N MET A 107 -3.50 18.54 -3.38
CA MET A 107 -3.72 17.12 -3.67
C MET A 107 -3.00 16.25 -2.64
N GLU A 108 -3.71 15.26 -2.10
CA GLU A 108 -3.15 14.19 -1.29
C GLU A 108 -3.10 12.89 -2.09
N SER A 109 -1.90 12.32 -2.23
CA SER A 109 -1.72 10.97 -2.78
C SER A 109 -2.08 9.93 -1.71
N PHE A 110 -3.29 9.36 -1.78
CA PHE A 110 -3.75 8.38 -0.80
C PHE A 110 -3.20 6.97 -1.06
N SER A 111 -3.15 6.58 -2.34
CA SER A 111 -2.55 5.32 -2.79
C SER A 111 -1.89 5.47 -4.17
N ILE A 112 -1.50 4.37 -4.80
CA ILE A 112 -0.98 4.38 -6.17
C ILE A 112 -2.05 4.80 -7.19
N ASP A 113 -3.33 4.54 -6.89
CA ASP A 113 -4.48 4.70 -7.78
C ASP A 113 -5.58 5.61 -7.22
N GLU A 114 -5.36 6.22 -6.05
CA GLU A 114 -6.34 7.09 -5.39
C GLU A 114 -5.72 8.41 -4.94
N VAL A 115 -6.48 9.49 -5.13
CA VAL A 115 -6.11 10.82 -4.63
C VAL A 115 -7.31 11.53 -4.00
N PHE A 116 -7.04 12.43 -3.06
CA PHE A 116 -7.97 13.44 -2.61
C PHE A 116 -7.55 14.80 -3.16
N LEU A 117 -8.52 15.58 -3.63
CA LEU A 117 -8.33 16.96 -4.05
C LEU A 117 -9.12 17.88 -3.12
N ASP A 118 -8.48 18.92 -2.62
CA ASP A 118 -9.18 20.00 -1.94
C ASP A 118 -9.54 21.08 -2.95
N MET A 119 -10.81 21.10 -3.35
CA MET A 119 -11.39 22.02 -4.31
C MET A 119 -11.96 23.27 -3.64
N THR A 120 -11.76 23.45 -2.32
CA THR A 120 -12.25 24.61 -1.57
C THR A 120 -11.70 25.90 -2.15
N GLY A 121 -12.56 26.85 -2.42
CA GLY A 121 -12.18 28.16 -2.99
C GLY A 121 -12.01 28.18 -4.51
N THR A 122 -12.24 27.09 -5.22
CA THR A 122 -12.10 27.02 -6.70
C THR A 122 -13.38 27.44 -7.46
N SER A 123 -14.42 27.90 -6.79
CA SER A 123 -15.73 28.19 -7.37
C SER A 123 -15.73 29.25 -8.49
N LEU A 124 -14.71 30.12 -8.57
CA LEU A 124 -14.54 31.06 -9.69
C LEU A 124 -14.08 30.36 -10.97
N ILE A 125 -13.35 29.26 -10.86
CA ILE A 125 -12.85 28.47 -12.00
C ILE A 125 -13.83 27.34 -12.30
N TYR A 126 -14.36 26.70 -11.28
CA TYR A 126 -15.29 25.58 -11.33
C TYR A 126 -16.57 25.90 -10.57
N PRO A 127 -17.52 26.65 -11.19
CA PRO A 127 -18.77 27.04 -10.52
C PRO A 127 -19.67 25.85 -10.14
N ASP A 128 -19.62 24.79 -10.96
CA ASP A 128 -20.33 23.53 -10.73
C ASP A 128 -19.32 22.41 -10.45
N PRO A 129 -19.24 21.90 -9.21
CA PRO A 129 -18.31 20.85 -8.86
C PRO A 129 -18.59 19.50 -9.56
N VAL A 130 -19.84 19.22 -9.91
CA VAL A 130 -20.19 17.99 -10.63
C VAL A 130 -19.69 18.07 -12.07
N ALA A 131 -19.87 19.21 -12.73
CA ALA A 131 -19.33 19.43 -14.06
C ALA A 131 -17.79 19.38 -14.08
N ALA A 132 -17.12 19.95 -13.08
CA ALA A 132 -15.65 19.86 -12.93
C ALA A 132 -15.17 18.42 -12.75
N ALA A 133 -15.89 17.61 -11.98
CA ALA A 133 -15.57 16.19 -11.80
C ALA A 133 -15.74 15.38 -13.09
N HIS A 134 -16.77 15.69 -13.89
CA HIS A 134 -16.93 15.10 -15.23
C HIS A 134 -15.79 15.51 -16.17
N GLU A 135 -15.42 16.78 -16.20
CA GLU A 135 -14.29 17.28 -16.99
C GLU A 135 -12.99 16.56 -16.63
N LEU A 136 -12.67 16.45 -15.34
CA LEU A 136 -11.50 15.72 -14.85
C LEU A 136 -11.52 14.26 -15.28
N LYS A 137 -12.64 13.55 -15.05
CA LYS A 137 -12.84 12.16 -15.43
C LYS A 137 -12.63 11.93 -16.91
N ASP A 138 -13.25 12.75 -17.74
CA ASP A 138 -13.19 12.66 -19.21
C ASP A 138 -11.81 13.02 -19.75
N LYS A 139 -11.11 13.97 -19.11
CA LYS A 139 -9.71 14.29 -19.44
C LYS A 139 -8.79 13.11 -19.16
N ILE A 140 -8.92 12.46 -18.00
CA ILE A 140 -8.13 11.25 -17.66
C ILE A 140 -8.38 10.15 -18.69
N HIS A 141 -9.65 9.88 -19.03
CA HIS A 141 -9.99 8.86 -20.01
C HIS A 141 -9.41 9.17 -21.39
N ARG A 142 -9.56 10.40 -21.87
CA ARG A 142 -9.06 10.83 -23.19
C ARG A 142 -7.53 10.77 -23.28
N GLU A 143 -6.81 11.21 -22.26
CA GLU A 143 -5.35 11.34 -22.30
C GLU A 143 -4.62 10.06 -21.91
N LEU A 144 -5.21 9.26 -21.00
CA LEU A 144 -4.55 8.08 -20.42
C LEU A 144 -5.20 6.74 -20.80
N GLY A 145 -6.40 6.75 -21.40
CA GLY A 145 -7.08 5.55 -21.91
C GLY A 145 -7.70 4.64 -20.84
N PHE A 146 -7.86 5.12 -19.61
CA PHE A 146 -8.55 4.39 -18.52
C PHE A 146 -9.56 5.31 -17.81
N THR A 147 -10.48 4.69 -17.06
CA THR A 147 -11.57 5.40 -16.39
C THR A 147 -11.33 5.54 -14.90
N VAL A 148 -11.93 6.54 -14.30
CA VAL A 148 -11.92 6.79 -12.85
C VAL A 148 -13.33 6.98 -12.32
N ASN A 149 -13.52 6.73 -11.04
CA ASN A 149 -14.68 7.20 -10.28
C ASN A 149 -14.31 8.46 -9.52
N VAL A 150 -15.26 9.39 -9.42
CA VAL A 150 -15.09 10.61 -8.63
C VAL A 150 -16.22 10.69 -7.60
N GLY A 151 -15.85 10.84 -6.33
CA GLY A 151 -16.77 11.12 -5.24
C GLY A 151 -16.58 12.55 -4.76
N ILE A 152 -17.68 13.27 -4.54
CA ILE A 152 -17.70 14.68 -4.15
C ILE A 152 -18.40 14.82 -2.80
N SER A 153 -17.77 15.53 -1.86
CA SER A 153 -18.39 15.86 -0.57
C SER A 153 -17.67 17.02 0.14
N THR A 154 -18.05 17.24 1.40
CA THR A 154 -17.43 18.24 2.29
C THR A 154 -16.24 17.71 3.10
N ASN A 155 -16.00 16.40 3.12
CA ASN A 155 -14.87 15.78 3.81
C ASN A 155 -14.36 14.54 3.07
N LYS A 156 -13.19 14.05 3.48
CA LYS A 156 -12.50 12.92 2.83
C LYS A 156 -13.27 11.62 2.95
N LEU A 157 -13.85 11.33 4.12
CA LEU A 157 -14.65 10.14 4.37
C LEU A 157 -15.81 10.04 3.39
N LEU A 158 -16.64 11.07 3.33
CA LEU A 158 -17.85 11.09 2.49
C LEU A 158 -17.49 11.09 1.00
N ALA A 159 -16.45 11.83 0.59
CA ALA A 159 -15.99 11.81 -0.80
C ALA A 159 -15.51 10.40 -1.22
N LYS A 160 -14.77 9.69 -0.34
CA LYS A 160 -14.36 8.32 -0.62
C LYS A 160 -15.53 7.34 -0.64
N MET A 161 -16.48 7.46 0.29
CA MET A 161 -17.70 6.65 0.27
C MET A 161 -18.52 6.85 -1.01
N ALA A 162 -18.64 8.10 -1.49
CA ALA A 162 -19.34 8.44 -2.72
C ALA A 162 -18.70 7.76 -3.95
N SER A 163 -17.37 7.80 -4.06
CA SER A 163 -16.66 7.18 -5.20
C SER A 163 -16.86 5.66 -5.31
N ASP A 164 -17.27 5.01 -4.22
CA ASP A 164 -17.49 3.56 -4.13
C ASP A 164 -18.95 3.13 -4.38
N PHE A 165 -19.92 4.05 -4.52
CA PHE A 165 -21.34 3.69 -4.67
C PHE A 165 -21.62 2.84 -5.91
N GLN A 166 -21.17 3.28 -7.05
CA GLN A 166 -21.32 2.54 -8.30
C GLN A 166 -20.09 2.75 -9.19
N LYS A 167 -19.47 1.65 -9.61
CA LYS A 167 -18.31 1.62 -10.51
C LYS A 167 -18.65 0.81 -11.76
N PRO A 168 -18.03 1.05 -12.92
CA PRO A 168 -16.98 2.04 -13.18
C PRO A 168 -17.50 3.36 -13.77
N ASP A 169 -16.58 4.34 -13.91
CA ASP A 169 -16.72 5.56 -14.75
C ASP A 169 -17.88 6.46 -14.33
N ARG A 170 -17.98 6.74 -13.02
CA ARG A 170 -19.09 7.52 -12.44
C ARG A 170 -18.60 8.70 -11.61
N VAL A 171 -19.47 9.69 -11.50
CA VAL A 171 -19.38 10.80 -10.56
C VAL A 171 -20.54 10.68 -9.58
N HIS A 172 -20.27 10.75 -8.30
CA HIS A 172 -21.27 10.67 -7.24
C HIS A 172 -21.05 11.76 -6.20
N THR A 173 -22.13 12.23 -5.61
CA THR A 173 -22.13 13.11 -4.45
C THR A 173 -22.56 12.35 -3.19
N LEU A 174 -22.04 12.79 -2.05
CA LEU A 174 -22.52 12.40 -0.74
C LEU A 174 -22.35 13.59 0.23
N PHE A 175 -23.20 14.58 0.09
CA PHE A 175 -23.23 15.72 1.01
C PHE A 175 -23.90 15.37 2.35
N PRO A 176 -23.70 16.16 3.39
CA PRO A 176 -24.25 15.86 4.75
C PRO A 176 -25.74 15.59 4.79
N ASP A 177 -26.53 16.27 3.98
CA ASP A 177 -27.98 16.09 3.84
C ASP A 177 -28.37 14.80 3.11
N GLU A 178 -27.47 14.22 2.33
CA GLU A 178 -27.67 12.98 1.57
C GLU A 178 -27.29 11.71 2.36
N ILE A 179 -26.65 11.83 3.53
CA ILE A 179 -26.12 10.69 4.32
C ILE A 179 -27.22 9.68 4.66
N GLN A 180 -28.38 10.16 5.11
CA GLN A 180 -29.46 9.26 5.55
C GLN A 180 -30.04 8.45 4.40
N GLU A 181 -30.14 9.03 3.21
CA GLU A 181 -30.70 8.40 2.02
C GLU A 181 -29.68 7.49 1.32
N LYS A 182 -28.43 7.98 1.11
CA LYS A 182 -27.44 7.29 0.27
C LYS A 182 -26.49 6.39 1.04
N MET A 183 -26.10 6.73 2.28
CA MET A 183 -25.08 6.03 3.03
C MET A 183 -25.66 5.08 4.09
N TRP A 184 -26.65 5.52 4.88
CA TRP A 184 -27.19 4.72 5.98
C TRP A 184 -27.82 3.37 5.58
N PRO A 185 -28.48 3.22 4.41
CA PRO A 185 -29.00 1.93 3.97
C PRO A 185 -27.94 0.90 3.60
N LEU A 186 -26.68 1.34 3.38
CA LEU A 186 -25.61 0.45 2.97
C LEU A 186 -25.27 -0.57 4.07
N PRO A 187 -24.91 -1.82 3.68
CA PRO A 187 -24.39 -2.80 4.62
C PRO A 187 -23.21 -2.25 5.42
N ILE A 188 -23.15 -2.60 6.70
CA ILE A 188 -22.13 -2.09 7.62
C ILE A 188 -20.68 -2.32 7.13
N ARG A 189 -20.43 -3.41 6.39
CA ARG A 189 -19.13 -3.71 5.77
C ARG A 189 -18.61 -2.65 4.80
N ASN A 190 -19.52 -1.83 4.26
CA ASN A 190 -19.18 -0.76 3.32
C ASN A 190 -18.63 0.48 4.03
N LEU A 191 -18.72 0.56 5.36
CA LEU A 191 -18.14 1.66 6.11
C LEU A 191 -16.61 1.63 5.99
N LEU A 192 -16.04 2.76 5.61
CA LEU A 192 -14.60 2.92 5.45
C LEU A 192 -13.84 2.55 6.74
N PHE A 193 -12.73 1.82 6.59
CA PHE A 193 -11.86 1.33 7.68
C PHE A 193 -12.50 0.29 8.62
N LEU A 194 -13.69 -0.22 8.32
CA LEU A 194 -14.26 -1.35 9.06
C LEU A 194 -13.61 -2.67 8.64
N GLY A 195 -12.77 -3.23 9.49
CA GLY A 195 -12.15 -4.54 9.27
C GLY A 195 -13.10 -5.71 9.59
N LYS A 196 -12.85 -6.88 8.99
CA LYS A 196 -13.69 -8.10 9.18
C LYS A 196 -13.96 -8.47 10.63
N ALA A 197 -12.97 -8.34 11.53
CA ALA A 197 -13.13 -8.66 12.94
C ALA A 197 -14.11 -7.69 13.64
N SER A 198 -14.04 -6.40 13.32
CA SER A 198 -14.97 -5.39 13.84
C SER A 198 -16.37 -5.54 13.24
N GLU A 199 -16.46 -5.84 11.93
CA GLU A 199 -17.73 -6.17 11.27
C GLU A 199 -18.46 -7.31 12.00
N GLN A 200 -17.75 -8.43 12.26
CA GLN A 200 -18.36 -9.58 12.94
C GLN A 200 -18.86 -9.23 14.35
N LYS A 201 -18.10 -8.44 15.10
CA LYS A 201 -18.54 -7.97 16.43
C LYS A 201 -19.81 -7.13 16.35
N LEU A 202 -19.91 -6.20 15.38
CA LEU A 202 -21.09 -5.38 15.17
C LEU A 202 -22.30 -6.20 14.71
N LEU A 203 -22.13 -7.15 13.80
CA LEU A 203 -23.17 -8.06 13.36
C LEU A 203 -23.74 -8.88 14.52
N ASN A 204 -22.90 -9.33 15.46
CA ASN A 204 -23.32 -10.04 16.68
C ASN A 204 -24.16 -9.17 17.63
N GLN A 205 -24.05 -7.83 17.52
CA GLN A 205 -24.88 -6.87 18.26
C GLN A 205 -26.14 -6.44 17.48
N GLY A 206 -26.41 -7.05 16.31
CA GLY A 206 -27.55 -6.72 15.48
C GLY A 206 -27.34 -5.51 14.55
N ILE A 207 -26.15 -4.89 14.52
CA ILE A 207 -25.81 -3.76 13.66
C ILE A 207 -25.50 -4.29 12.26
N ARG A 208 -26.40 -4.07 11.31
CA ARG A 208 -26.30 -4.59 9.94
C ARG A 208 -26.02 -3.54 8.89
N THR A 209 -26.45 -2.32 9.15
CA THR A 209 -26.30 -1.17 8.26
C THR A 209 -25.46 -0.07 8.90
N ILE A 210 -24.96 0.85 8.07
CA ILE A 210 -24.25 2.04 8.55
C ILE A 210 -25.21 2.89 9.41
N GLY A 211 -26.48 2.98 9.02
CA GLY A 211 -27.51 3.70 9.79
C GLY A 211 -27.80 3.09 11.16
N ASP A 212 -27.73 1.74 11.30
CA ASP A 212 -27.85 1.13 12.63
C ASP A 212 -26.73 1.59 13.56
N LEU A 213 -25.47 1.61 13.05
CA LEU A 213 -24.32 2.10 13.81
C LEU A 213 -24.42 3.58 14.14
N ALA A 214 -24.90 4.40 13.20
CA ALA A 214 -25.06 5.84 13.39
C ALA A 214 -26.08 6.21 14.48
N ARG A 215 -27.11 5.40 14.66
CA ARG A 215 -28.17 5.57 15.67
C ARG A 215 -27.78 5.03 17.05
N GLU A 216 -26.72 4.21 17.12
CA GLU A 216 -26.28 3.58 18.36
C GLU A 216 -25.58 4.64 19.28
N ARG A 217 -25.51 4.35 20.57
CA ARG A 217 -24.77 5.17 21.52
C ARG A 217 -23.26 4.97 21.36
N ALA A 218 -22.50 6.04 21.33
CA ALA A 218 -21.04 5.98 21.22
C ALA A 218 -20.40 5.06 22.27
N SER A 219 -20.91 5.10 23.53
CA SER A 219 -20.42 4.25 24.62
C SER A 219 -20.54 2.75 24.35
N ASN A 220 -21.64 2.30 23.70
CA ASN A 220 -21.85 0.91 23.35
C ASN A 220 -20.85 0.48 22.26
N VAL A 221 -20.67 1.31 21.23
CA VAL A 221 -19.71 1.03 20.13
C VAL A 221 -18.27 0.99 20.65
N GLN A 222 -17.92 1.89 21.57
CA GLN A 222 -16.62 1.89 22.24
C GLN A 222 -16.42 0.64 23.11
N TYR A 223 -17.45 0.19 23.81
CA TYR A 223 -17.41 -1.04 24.60
C TYR A 223 -17.12 -2.30 23.72
N TRP A 224 -17.76 -2.39 22.54
CA TRP A 224 -17.61 -3.54 21.64
C TRP A 224 -16.30 -3.56 20.86
N LEU A 225 -15.81 -2.39 20.43
CA LEU A 225 -14.68 -2.28 19.50
C LEU A 225 -13.40 -1.70 20.12
N GLY A 226 -13.47 -1.24 21.38
CA GLY A 226 -12.43 -0.47 22.04
C GLY A 226 -12.62 1.02 21.84
N GLU A 227 -12.14 1.80 22.79
CA GLU A 227 -12.41 3.25 22.91
C GLU A 227 -12.12 4.01 21.61
N LYS A 228 -10.88 3.90 21.08
CA LYS A 228 -10.43 4.65 19.90
C LYS A 228 -11.16 4.20 18.63
N THR A 229 -11.18 2.90 18.35
CA THR A 229 -11.78 2.34 17.13
C THR A 229 -13.29 2.51 17.13
N GLY A 230 -13.94 2.27 18.28
CA GLY A 230 -15.39 2.42 18.43
C GLY A 230 -15.84 3.86 18.24
N HIS A 231 -15.12 4.83 18.83
CA HIS A 231 -15.42 6.24 18.65
C HIS A 231 -15.27 6.69 17.19
N GLN A 232 -14.17 6.33 16.55
CA GLN A 232 -13.89 6.66 15.15
C GLN A 232 -14.98 6.11 14.20
N LEU A 233 -15.32 4.81 14.31
CA LEU A 233 -16.31 4.20 13.43
C LEU A 233 -17.72 4.75 13.67
N TRP A 234 -18.05 5.12 14.93
CA TRP A 234 -19.30 5.79 15.25
C TRP A 234 -19.39 7.19 14.62
N GLN A 235 -18.31 7.99 14.67
CA GLN A 235 -18.24 9.27 13.98
C GLN A 235 -18.37 9.07 12.46
N TYR A 236 -17.66 8.11 11.89
CA TYR A 236 -17.69 7.80 10.46
C TYR A 236 -19.09 7.39 9.98
N ALA A 237 -19.83 6.59 10.75
CA ALA A 237 -21.22 6.24 10.42
C ALA A 237 -22.15 7.47 10.37
N ARG A 238 -21.80 8.54 11.05
CA ARG A 238 -22.50 9.84 11.06
C ARG A 238 -21.95 10.83 10.02
N GLY A 239 -20.97 10.42 9.22
CA GLY A 239 -20.33 11.26 8.21
C GLY A 239 -19.36 12.31 8.75
N ILE A 240 -18.89 12.15 9.99
CA ILE A 240 -17.98 13.09 10.66
C ILE A 240 -16.54 12.69 10.42
N ASP A 241 -15.78 13.57 9.75
CA ASP A 241 -14.35 13.46 9.51
C ASP A 241 -13.75 14.85 9.29
N ASP A 242 -12.89 15.29 10.20
CA ASP A 242 -12.24 16.60 10.15
C ASP A 242 -10.84 16.56 9.56
N SER A 243 -10.38 15.38 9.07
CA SER A 243 -9.04 15.22 8.53
C SER A 243 -8.80 16.14 7.32
N PRO A 244 -7.68 16.88 7.27
CA PRO A 244 -7.36 17.73 6.12
C PRO A 244 -6.85 16.90 4.95
N VAL A 245 -6.95 17.44 3.74
CA VAL A 245 -6.20 16.98 2.57
C VAL A 245 -4.75 17.43 2.74
N LYS A 246 -3.80 16.49 2.75
CA LYS A 246 -2.38 16.75 3.03
C LYS A 246 -1.57 16.74 1.74
N ALA A 247 -0.99 17.89 1.36
CA ALA A 247 -0.09 17.97 0.21
C ALA A 247 1.21 17.18 0.42
N VAL A 248 1.69 17.12 1.66
CA VAL A 248 2.90 16.41 2.04
C VAL A 248 2.53 15.15 2.82
N PRO A 249 3.01 13.97 2.40
CA PRO A 249 2.79 12.74 3.15
C PRO A 249 3.40 12.80 4.55
N ASP A 250 2.80 12.06 5.48
CA ASP A 250 3.40 11.87 6.81
C ASP A 250 4.76 11.13 6.67
N GLU A 251 5.70 11.43 7.54
CA GLU A 251 6.99 10.73 7.58
C GLU A 251 6.79 9.22 7.80
N ALA A 252 7.64 8.44 7.14
CA ALA A 252 7.65 6.99 7.33
C ALA A 252 7.93 6.63 8.79
N LYS A 253 7.12 5.76 9.37
CA LYS A 253 7.31 5.26 10.75
C LYS A 253 8.24 4.05 10.83
N GLY A 254 8.55 3.44 9.68
CA GLY A 254 9.42 2.28 9.58
C GLY A 254 9.53 1.77 8.14
N PHE A 255 10.49 0.90 7.92
CA PHE A 255 10.73 0.18 6.68
C PHE A 255 10.61 -1.31 6.94
N SER A 256 9.94 -2.04 6.07
CA SER A 256 9.83 -3.49 6.18
C SER A 256 9.86 -4.18 4.81
N VAL A 257 10.32 -5.42 4.82
CA VAL A 257 10.26 -6.31 3.67
C VAL A 257 9.98 -7.73 4.13
N GLU A 258 9.13 -8.43 3.40
CA GLU A 258 8.82 -9.84 3.64
C GLU A 258 8.99 -10.63 2.35
N THR A 259 9.47 -11.85 2.45
CA THR A 259 9.64 -12.77 1.32
C THR A 259 8.91 -14.08 1.59
N THR A 260 7.93 -14.41 0.75
CA THR A 260 7.30 -15.73 0.72
C THR A 260 8.14 -16.64 -0.16
N PHE A 261 8.49 -17.81 0.35
CA PHE A 261 9.33 -18.79 -0.35
C PHE A 261 8.53 -19.60 -1.36
N ASN A 262 9.16 -20.01 -2.44
CA ASN A 262 8.56 -20.96 -3.39
C ASN A 262 8.39 -22.35 -2.74
N ASP A 263 9.42 -22.80 -2.02
CA ASP A 263 9.45 -24.04 -1.26
C ASP A 263 9.69 -23.74 0.20
N ASP A 264 9.24 -24.62 1.10
CA ASP A 264 9.41 -24.43 2.52
C ASP A 264 10.87 -24.55 2.92
N ILE A 265 11.35 -23.61 3.72
CA ILE A 265 12.72 -23.59 4.23
C ILE A 265 12.75 -24.30 5.57
N THR A 266 13.69 -25.25 5.71
CA THR A 266 13.87 -26.04 6.94
C THR A 266 15.27 -25.91 7.53
N SER A 267 16.19 -25.21 6.85
CA SER A 267 17.56 -25.03 7.31
C SER A 267 17.92 -23.56 7.52
N ILE A 268 18.77 -23.30 8.50
CA ILE A 268 19.22 -21.96 8.86
C ILE A 268 20.14 -21.36 7.80
N GLU A 269 20.89 -22.20 7.11
CA GLU A 269 21.81 -21.83 6.03
C GLU A 269 21.07 -21.22 4.84
N GLN A 270 19.84 -21.66 4.60
CA GLN A 270 18.98 -21.08 3.56
C GLN A 270 18.38 -19.73 3.97
N VAL A 271 18.16 -19.52 5.28
CA VAL A 271 17.54 -18.29 5.80
C VAL A 271 18.51 -17.11 5.82
N PHE A 272 19.77 -17.32 6.17
CA PHE A 272 20.71 -16.22 6.38
C PHE A 272 20.98 -15.37 5.16
N PRO A 273 21.20 -15.93 3.96
CA PRO A 273 21.37 -15.11 2.76
C PRO A 273 20.13 -14.24 2.45
N ILE A 274 18.93 -14.75 2.75
CA ILE A 274 17.68 -14.02 2.56
C ILE A 274 17.55 -12.87 3.55
N LEU A 275 17.86 -13.12 4.83
CA LEU A 275 17.90 -12.07 5.85
C LEU A 275 18.92 -10.97 5.49
N LEU A 276 20.09 -11.35 4.98
CA LEU A 276 21.10 -10.39 4.56
C LEU A 276 20.60 -9.53 3.40
N GLU A 277 19.97 -10.14 2.40
CA GLU A 277 19.38 -9.40 1.27
C GLU A 277 18.27 -8.44 1.74
N GLN A 278 17.41 -8.87 2.68
CA GLN A 278 16.37 -8.03 3.27
C GLN A 278 16.96 -6.85 4.05
N CYS A 279 17.98 -7.10 4.88
CA CYS A 279 18.67 -6.06 5.65
C CYS A 279 19.36 -5.06 4.72
N ASP A 280 20.02 -5.51 3.66
CA ASP A 280 20.70 -4.68 2.68
C ASP A 280 19.73 -3.75 1.95
N VAL A 281 18.59 -4.29 1.48
CA VAL A 281 17.51 -3.50 0.85
C VAL A 281 16.94 -2.46 1.81
N LEU A 282 16.64 -2.85 3.05
CA LEU A 282 16.05 -1.95 4.04
C LEU A 282 17.01 -0.85 4.48
N ALA A 283 18.27 -1.20 4.73
CA ALA A 283 19.31 -0.24 5.11
C ALA A 283 19.54 0.79 4.00
N THR A 284 19.64 0.35 2.73
CA THR A 284 19.74 1.25 1.56
C THR A 284 18.56 2.21 1.49
N ARG A 285 17.32 1.72 1.63
CA ARG A 285 16.11 2.58 1.59
C ARG A 285 16.08 3.58 2.75
N MET A 286 16.52 3.16 3.92
CA MET A 286 16.56 4.01 5.12
C MET A 286 17.61 5.09 4.99
N ARG A 287 18.84 4.76 4.54
CA ARG A 287 19.92 5.75 4.29
C ARG A 287 19.55 6.81 3.25
N ARG A 288 18.80 6.43 2.17
CA ARG A 288 18.29 7.39 1.18
C ARG A 288 17.31 8.42 1.74
N LYS A 289 16.74 8.15 2.89
CA LYS A 289 15.87 9.08 3.61
C LYS A 289 16.57 9.71 4.83
N ASP A 290 17.90 9.60 4.90
CA ASP A 290 18.74 10.10 6.00
C ASP A 290 18.23 9.67 7.39
N LYS A 291 17.65 8.45 7.48
CA LYS A 291 17.11 7.90 8.73
C LYS A 291 18.00 6.78 9.27
N LYS A 292 17.99 6.62 10.61
CA LYS A 292 18.55 5.48 11.33
C LYS A 292 17.42 4.79 12.12
N CYS A 293 17.53 3.49 12.37
CA CYS A 293 16.55 2.76 13.19
C CYS A 293 17.13 2.39 14.55
N ASN A 294 16.31 2.37 15.57
CA ASN A 294 16.67 1.86 16.90
C ASN A 294 15.91 0.58 17.29
N CYS A 295 15.05 0.06 16.42
CA CYS A 295 14.33 -1.19 16.69
C CYS A 295 14.32 -2.05 15.43
N ILE A 296 14.72 -3.32 15.60
CA ILE A 296 14.74 -4.35 14.55
C ILE A 296 13.77 -5.44 14.95
N SER A 297 12.88 -5.81 14.04
CA SER A 297 11.94 -6.93 14.20
C SER A 297 12.15 -7.95 13.11
N VAL A 298 12.13 -9.23 13.48
CA VAL A 298 12.10 -10.36 12.54
C VAL A 298 10.79 -11.09 12.70
N THR A 299 10.13 -11.34 11.58
CA THR A 299 8.87 -12.09 11.52
C THR A 299 9.05 -13.30 10.63
N PHE A 300 8.51 -14.44 11.02
CA PHE A 300 8.37 -15.58 10.13
C PHE A 300 6.94 -16.14 10.15
N ARG A 301 6.57 -16.82 9.08
CA ARG A 301 5.29 -17.53 8.95
C ARG A 301 5.54 -19.01 8.77
N THR A 302 4.86 -19.82 9.55
CA THR A 302 4.85 -21.28 9.45
C THR A 302 3.84 -21.78 8.42
N LEU A 303 3.82 -23.09 8.14
CA LEU A 303 2.93 -23.71 7.14
C LEU A 303 1.45 -23.60 7.48
N ASP A 304 1.11 -23.55 8.76
CA ASP A 304 -0.24 -23.32 9.27
C ASP A 304 -0.66 -21.85 9.24
N PHE A 305 0.08 -21.01 8.51
CA PHE A 305 -0.15 -19.57 8.34
C PHE A 305 -0.09 -18.74 9.61
N ARG A 306 0.52 -19.25 10.68
CA ARG A 306 0.75 -18.48 11.90
C ARG A 306 1.99 -17.62 11.75
N ASN A 307 1.84 -16.33 12.04
CA ASN A 307 2.95 -15.40 12.13
C ASN A 307 3.53 -15.43 13.55
N ARG A 308 4.85 -15.42 13.61
CA ARG A 308 5.61 -15.21 14.84
C ARG A 308 6.60 -14.09 14.60
N SER A 309 6.67 -13.14 15.52
CA SER A 309 7.60 -12.02 15.44
C SER A 309 8.33 -11.81 16.75
N HIS A 310 9.58 -11.39 16.64
CA HIS A 310 10.40 -11.00 17.77
C HIS A 310 11.15 -9.73 17.41
N GLN A 311 11.31 -8.81 18.36
CA GLN A 311 11.99 -7.53 18.13
C GLN A 311 12.99 -7.23 19.24
N THR A 312 13.99 -6.43 18.90
CA THR A 312 14.95 -5.88 19.86
C THR A 312 15.09 -4.38 19.63
N LYS A 313 15.21 -3.64 20.73
CA LYS A 313 15.60 -2.24 20.69
C LYS A 313 17.11 -2.17 20.81
N LEU A 314 17.73 -1.38 19.96
CA LEU A 314 19.19 -1.13 19.99
C LEU A 314 19.50 -0.01 20.98
N GLU A 315 20.67 -0.06 21.59
CA GLU A 315 21.17 1.03 22.45
C GLU A 315 21.44 2.28 21.61
N ASN A 316 22.08 2.12 20.45
CA ASN A 316 22.35 3.19 19.50
C ASN A 316 21.57 2.95 18.19
N ALA A 317 21.02 4.02 17.62
CA ALA A 317 20.39 3.95 16.31
C ALA A 317 21.45 3.69 15.22
N THR A 318 21.10 2.80 14.26
CA THR A 318 22.01 2.40 13.19
C THR A 318 21.37 2.46 11.81
N ASP A 319 22.19 2.71 10.79
CA ASP A 319 21.88 2.60 9.36
C ASP A 319 22.79 1.58 8.64
N LEU A 320 23.68 0.91 9.41
CA LEU A 320 24.65 -0.04 8.89
C LEU A 320 24.01 -1.40 8.60
N THR A 321 24.16 -1.85 7.36
CA THR A 321 23.61 -3.14 6.91
C THR A 321 24.07 -4.31 7.79
N ASP A 322 25.36 -4.34 8.17
CA ASP A 322 25.93 -5.44 8.95
C ASP A 322 25.39 -5.49 10.39
N GLU A 323 25.22 -4.33 11.05
CA GLU A 323 24.64 -4.27 12.41
C GLU A 323 23.19 -4.75 12.42
N ILE A 324 22.39 -4.30 11.41
CA ILE A 324 21.01 -4.74 11.23
C ILE A 324 20.99 -6.25 11.02
N TYR A 325 21.85 -6.80 10.16
CA TYR A 325 21.92 -8.22 9.85
C TYR A 325 22.33 -9.08 11.06
N ILE A 326 23.35 -8.65 11.83
CA ILE A 326 23.79 -9.33 13.03
C ILE A 326 22.65 -9.45 14.04
N ASN A 327 21.93 -8.36 14.29
CA ASN A 327 20.80 -8.37 15.21
C ASN A 327 19.61 -9.19 14.68
N ALA A 328 19.30 -9.10 13.38
CA ALA A 328 18.23 -9.88 12.76
C ALA A 328 18.51 -11.40 12.85
N THR A 329 19.77 -11.82 12.57
CA THR A 329 20.15 -13.23 12.67
C THR A 329 20.15 -13.74 14.11
N ARG A 330 20.58 -12.91 15.07
CA ARG A 330 20.52 -13.24 16.50
C ARG A 330 19.06 -13.45 16.93
N LEU A 331 18.18 -12.50 16.64
CA LEU A 331 16.75 -12.60 16.93
C LEU A 331 16.14 -13.86 16.31
N PHE A 332 16.42 -14.13 15.03
CA PHE A 332 15.91 -15.31 14.36
C PHE A 332 16.32 -16.60 15.05
N LYS A 333 17.61 -16.75 15.41
CA LYS A 333 18.13 -17.93 16.13
C LYS A 333 17.48 -18.14 17.50
N GLU A 334 17.19 -17.08 18.23
CA GLU A 334 16.60 -17.14 19.58
C GLU A 334 15.20 -17.76 19.58
N PHE A 335 14.37 -17.45 18.57
CA PHE A 335 12.96 -17.87 18.62
C PHE A 335 12.54 -18.89 17.54
N TRP A 336 13.36 -19.14 16.52
CA TRP A 336 13.13 -20.25 15.59
C TRP A 336 13.56 -21.58 16.19
N LYS A 337 12.68 -22.60 16.13
CA LYS A 337 12.88 -23.92 16.72
C LYS A 337 12.97 -25.05 15.70
N GLY A 338 13.39 -24.72 14.45
CA GLY A 338 13.56 -25.71 13.37
C GLY A 338 12.28 -26.05 12.58
N GLN A 339 11.14 -25.40 12.89
CA GLN A 339 9.91 -25.64 12.13
C GLN A 339 10.05 -25.11 10.69
N PRO A 340 9.40 -25.78 9.69
CA PRO A 340 9.41 -25.32 8.32
C PRO A 340 8.81 -23.91 8.17
N LEU A 341 9.47 -23.08 7.37
CA LEU A 341 9.12 -21.69 7.14
C LEU A 341 8.54 -21.45 5.75
N ARG A 342 7.44 -20.75 5.69
CA ARG A 342 6.80 -20.29 4.46
C ARG A 342 7.22 -18.88 4.06
N LEU A 343 7.54 -18.03 5.03
CA LEU A 343 7.86 -16.61 4.83
C LEU A 343 8.80 -16.15 5.92
N ILE A 344 9.69 -15.22 5.57
CA ILE A 344 10.46 -14.45 6.53
C ILE A 344 10.44 -12.96 6.17
N GLY A 345 10.52 -12.10 7.17
CA GLY A 345 10.57 -10.66 6.99
C GLY A 345 11.36 -9.95 8.07
N VAL A 346 11.88 -8.79 7.71
CA VAL A 346 12.56 -7.85 8.61
C VAL A 346 11.82 -6.52 8.59
N ALA A 347 11.69 -5.88 9.75
CA ALA A 347 11.18 -4.52 9.88
C ALA A 347 12.12 -3.68 10.74
N LEU A 348 12.33 -2.44 10.31
CA LEU A 348 13.13 -1.41 10.97
C LEU A 348 12.18 -0.30 11.40
N THR A 349 12.13 -0.03 12.69
CA THR A 349 11.25 0.98 13.30
C THR A 349 11.99 1.85 14.31
N GLY A 350 11.31 2.82 14.92
CA GLY A 350 11.96 3.78 15.80
C GLY A 350 12.96 4.61 15.03
N LEU A 351 12.49 5.21 13.91
CA LEU A 351 13.34 6.00 13.03
C LEU A 351 13.74 7.32 13.68
N THR A 352 14.99 7.73 13.44
CA THR A 352 15.57 9.00 13.91
C THR A 352 16.36 9.65 12.78
N ASP A 353 16.51 10.96 12.80
CA ASP A 353 17.26 11.75 11.80
C ASP A 353 18.80 11.62 11.92
N GLY A 354 19.28 10.77 12.82
CA GLY A 354 20.70 10.46 12.94
C GLY A 354 21.61 11.60 13.43
N THR A 355 21.03 12.71 13.90
CA THR A 355 21.76 13.93 14.31
C THR A 355 22.62 13.74 15.56
N TYR A 356 22.31 12.77 16.40
CA TYR A 356 23.08 12.47 17.61
C TYR A 356 23.40 10.98 17.67
N GLU A 357 24.70 10.66 17.69
CA GLU A 357 25.20 9.31 17.94
C GLU A 357 25.91 9.33 19.29
N GLN A 358 25.39 8.56 20.26
CA GLN A 358 26.08 8.40 21.52
C GLN A 358 27.24 7.46 21.30
N MET A 359 28.46 8.00 21.32
CA MET A 359 29.69 7.20 21.18
C MET A 359 29.85 6.33 22.44
N SER A 360 29.98 5.02 22.24
CA SER A 360 30.39 4.10 23.29
C SER A 360 31.94 4.03 23.31
N LEU A 361 32.53 4.08 24.50
CA LEU A 361 33.96 3.92 24.69
C LEU A 361 34.50 2.54 24.24
N PHE A 362 33.58 1.56 24.05
CA PHE A 362 33.92 0.20 23.67
C PHE A 362 33.59 -0.11 22.19
N GLU A 363 33.14 0.90 21.41
CA GLU A 363 32.89 0.72 19.97
C GLU A 363 34.18 0.85 19.17
N ASP A 364 34.40 -0.11 18.26
CA ASP A 364 35.45 -0.02 17.24
C ASP A 364 34.99 1.00 16.16
N THR A 365 35.28 2.27 16.44
CA THR A 365 34.91 3.41 15.61
C THR A 365 35.52 3.35 14.20
N GLU A 366 36.73 2.81 14.06
CA GLU A 366 37.42 2.70 12.78
C GLU A 366 36.74 1.64 11.87
N ASN A 367 36.39 0.51 12.42
CA ASN A 367 35.67 -0.53 11.70
C ASN A 367 34.27 -0.08 11.31
N LYS A 368 33.57 0.65 12.20
CA LYS A 368 32.23 1.22 11.94
C LYS A 368 32.28 2.22 10.79
N GLU A 369 33.27 3.11 10.77
CA GLU A 369 33.45 4.08 9.70
C GLU A 369 33.80 3.41 8.36
N ARG A 370 34.62 2.37 8.37
CA ARG A 370 34.92 1.55 7.18
C ARG A 370 33.67 0.91 6.59
N ARG A 371 32.79 0.34 7.45
CA ARG A 371 31.51 -0.25 7.02
C ARG A 371 30.57 0.80 6.45
N ARG A 372 30.50 1.99 7.05
CA ARG A 372 29.70 3.12 6.54
C ARG A 372 30.17 3.55 5.14
N LYS A 373 31.48 3.69 4.93
CA LYS A 373 32.05 4.00 3.60
C LYS A 373 31.74 2.93 2.56
N LEU A 374 31.77 1.65 2.96
CA LEU A 374 31.41 0.54 2.07
C LEU A 374 29.93 0.59 1.66
N ASP A 375 29.03 0.76 2.63
CA ASP A 375 27.60 0.86 2.36
C ASP A 375 27.27 2.07 1.48
N ALA A 376 27.89 3.24 1.74
CA ALA A 376 27.75 4.45 0.92
C ALA A 376 28.22 4.23 -0.53
N ALA A 377 29.40 3.63 -0.74
CA ALA A 377 29.91 3.33 -2.07
C ALA A 377 29.00 2.35 -2.84
N MET A 378 28.45 1.35 -2.16
CA MET A 378 27.47 0.43 -2.78
C MET A 378 26.19 1.16 -3.17
N ASP A 379 25.70 2.07 -2.33
CA ASP A 379 24.50 2.87 -2.60
C ASP A 379 24.70 3.83 -3.78
N GLU A 380 25.86 4.48 -3.91
CA GLU A 380 26.23 5.32 -5.07
C GLU A 380 26.24 4.52 -6.37
N ILE A 381 26.86 3.32 -6.38
CA ILE A 381 26.85 2.44 -7.55
C ILE A 381 25.44 2.07 -7.93
N ARG A 382 24.59 1.73 -6.96
CA ARG A 382 23.18 1.38 -7.18
C ARG A 382 22.36 2.54 -7.73
N MET A 383 22.58 3.75 -7.23
CA MET A 383 21.92 4.95 -7.76
C MET A 383 22.32 5.20 -9.22
N LYS A 384 23.61 5.12 -9.51
CA LYS A 384 24.15 5.46 -10.83
C LYS A 384 23.87 4.42 -11.90
N PHE A 385 23.95 3.13 -11.56
CA PHE A 385 23.93 2.03 -12.52
C PHE A 385 22.73 1.07 -12.35
N GLY A 386 21.93 1.23 -11.30
CA GLY A 386 20.79 0.37 -10.95
C GLY A 386 21.11 -0.64 -9.85
N ASN A 387 20.06 -1.03 -9.14
CA ASN A 387 20.15 -1.85 -7.92
C ASN A 387 20.68 -3.28 -8.13
N ASP A 388 20.67 -3.79 -9.36
CA ASP A 388 21.11 -5.15 -9.69
C ASP A 388 22.61 -5.23 -10.10
N LYS A 389 23.33 -4.09 -10.18
CA LYS A 389 24.71 -4.04 -10.67
C LYS A 389 25.75 -4.41 -9.62
N ILE A 390 25.42 -4.25 -8.35
CA ILE A 390 26.30 -4.62 -7.23
C ILE A 390 25.50 -5.34 -6.16
N THR A 391 26.01 -6.48 -5.70
CA THR A 391 25.41 -7.26 -4.62
C THR A 391 26.49 -7.88 -3.76
N ARG A 392 26.17 -8.26 -2.52
CA ARG A 392 27.10 -8.97 -1.63
C ARG A 392 27.27 -10.42 -2.10
N ALA A 393 28.48 -10.95 -2.10
CA ALA A 393 28.78 -12.30 -2.59
C ALA A 393 27.96 -13.39 -1.92
N SER A 394 27.72 -13.26 -0.61
CA SER A 394 26.90 -14.21 0.17
C SER A 394 25.40 -14.25 -0.23
N ILE A 395 24.93 -13.26 -0.99
CA ILE A 395 23.54 -13.21 -1.50
C ILE A 395 23.44 -13.84 -2.90
N MET A 396 24.54 -13.95 -3.65
CA MET A 396 24.52 -14.38 -5.06
C MET A 396 23.91 -15.77 -5.26
N ASN A 397 24.06 -16.66 -4.29
CA ASN A 397 23.54 -18.05 -4.33
C ASN A 397 22.19 -18.19 -3.61
N SER A 398 21.56 -17.10 -3.14
CA SER A 398 20.25 -17.20 -2.54
C SER A 398 19.19 -17.42 -3.61
N ASN A 399 18.43 -18.53 -3.51
CA ASN A 399 17.27 -18.79 -4.36
C ASN A 399 16.05 -17.90 -4.04
N ALA A 400 16.15 -17.06 -3.03
CA ALA A 400 15.12 -16.13 -2.64
C ALA A 400 15.34 -14.80 -3.36
N ARG A 401 14.61 -14.59 -4.42
CA ARG A 401 14.49 -13.25 -4.98
C ARG A 401 13.55 -12.46 -4.08
N ILE A 402 14.08 -11.48 -3.34
CA ILE A 402 13.25 -10.44 -2.73
C ILE A 402 12.29 -9.93 -3.81
N GLY A 403 11.01 -9.94 -3.50
CA GLY A 403 9.97 -9.74 -4.48
C GLY A 403 10.22 -8.50 -5.33
N ARG A 404 9.92 -8.59 -6.62
CA ARG A 404 10.06 -7.50 -7.60
C ARG A 404 9.50 -6.16 -7.11
N LYS A 405 8.54 -6.20 -6.18
CA LYS A 405 7.91 -5.04 -5.55
C LYS A 405 8.89 -4.21 -4.69
N ALA A 406 9.73 -4.85 -3.88
CA ALA A 406 10.72 -4.13 -3.07
C ALA A 406 11.83 -3.52 -3.95
N LYS A 407 12.24 -4.22 -5.01
CA LYS A 407 13.21 -3.69 -5.99
C LYS A 407 12.62 -2.57 -6.85
N ALA A 408 11.33 -2.63 -7.21
CA ALA A 408 10.63 -1.55 -7.90
C ALA A 408 10.50 -0.31 -7.02
N GLN A 409 10.18 -0.46 -5.74
CA GLN A 409 10.12 0.66 -4.79
C GLN A 409 11.49 1.37 -4.67
N MET A 410 12.60 0.62 -4.61
CA MET A 410 13.95 1.21 -4.62
C MET A 410 14.26 1.97 -5.92
N LYS A 411 13.70 1.56 -7.06
CA LYS A 411 13.91 2.23 -8.36
C LYS A 411 13.11 3.53 -8.44
N ASN A 412 11.92 3.56 -7.86
CA ASN A 412 11.03 4.72 -7.85
C ASN A 412 11.56 5.83 -6.92
N GLU A 413 12.10 5.46 -5.76
CA GLU A 413 12.77 6.39 -4.86
C GLU A 413 13.96 7.12 -5.54
N ASN A 414 14.64 6.47 -6.52
CA ASN A 414 15.69 7.10 -7.33
C ASN A 414 15.17 8.11 -8.36
N THR A 415 13.89 8.07 -8.73
CA THR A 415 13.32 8.93 -9.78
C THR A 415 12.64 10.16 -9.20
N GLU A 416 12.32 10.16 -7.90
CA GLU A 416 11.78 11.33 -7.18
C GLU A 416 12.87 12.33 -6.78
N GLU A 417 14.16 11.93 -6.84
CA GLU A 417 15.32 12.77 -6.51
C GLU A 417 16.01 13.40 -7.75
N GLN A 418 15.56 13.09 -8.98
CA GLN A 418 16.02 13.73 -10.23
C GLN A 418 14.94 14.65 -10.82
#